data_57a9f4e0ed3166d72b6ebb96ff474d9c
#
_entry.id   57a9f4e0ed3166d72b6ebb96ff474d9c
#
_cell.length_a   1.000
_cell.length_b   1.000
_cell.length_c   1.000
_cell.angle_alpha   90.00
_cell.angle_beta   90.00
_cell.angle_gamma   90.00
#
_symmetry.space_group_name_H-M   'P 1'
#
loop_
_entity.id
_entity.type
_entity.pdbx_description
1 polymer ?
#
loop_
_entity_poly.entity_id
_entity_poly.type
_entity_poly.pdbx_seq_one_letter_code
_entity_poly.pdbx_strand_id
1 'polypeptide(L)'
;LMNTLMTLGIADGLRLLLKYPLRNLGFPGRALLFSNMGTAVVGAVCAVIISTVSIYGVLSAGNIHTTKYNISVDKKAGSMKELNVVLVADLHLGYNIGCKQMAQMTEKINEQEPDLVVVAGDIFDNEYEALDDPEKLAEILRGIRSKYGVYACYGNHDIQEKILAGFTFGSKEKKESTPEMDEFLEKAGITLLRDEYVLIDDSFYLYGRPDYERPGRGIDKRKTPQEITEGMDVSLPVLVIDHEPRELQELADTGVDVDLCGHTHDGQVFPGNIVIRFFWENP
;
A
#
# COMPACT_ATOMS: atom_id res chain seq x y z
N LEU A 1 -19.60 1.61 4.29
CA LEU A 1 -20.51 0.44 4.29
C LEU A 1 -20.07 -0.61 5.33
N MET A 2 -18.79 -1.04 5.32
CA MET A 2 -18.28 -2.09 6.24
C MET A 2 -18.45 -1.70 7.72
N ASN A 3 -18.01 -0.52 8.13
CA ASN A 3 -18.21 -0.03 9.52
C ASN A 3 -19.67 0.00 9.93
N THR A 4 -20.58 0.36 9.00
CA THR A 4 -22.02 0.36 9.25
C THR A 4 -22.53 -1.05 9.52
N LEU A 5 -22.19 -2.00 8.66
CA LEU A 5 -22.61 -3.40 8.81
C LEU A 5 -22.05 -4.03 10.07
N MET A 6 -20.78 -3.77 10.38
CA MET A 6 -20.15 -4.27 11.60
C MET A 6 -20.83 -3.70 12.88
N THR A 7 -21.03 -2.39 12.94
CA THR A 7 -21.65 -1.73 14.11
C THR A 7 -23.07 -2.25 14.34
N LEU A 8 -23.88 -2.34 13.30
CA LEU A 8 -25.23 -2.86 13.40
C LEU A 8 -25.26 -4.35 13.71
N GLY A 9 -24.39 -5.14 13.08
CA GLY A 9 -24.29 -6.60 13.33
C GLY A 9 -23.84 -6.91 14.76
N ILE A 10 -22.87 -6.17 15.31
CA ILE A 10 -22.44 -6.31 16.71
C ILE A 10 -23.57 -5.91 17.65
N ALA A 11 -24.24 -4.80 17.42
CA ALA A 11 -25.34 -4.33 18.26
C ALA A 11 -26.51 -5.35 18.30
N ASP A 12 -26.91 -5.86 17.14
CA ASP A 12 -27.98 -6.87 17.07
C ASP A 12 -27.53 -8.23 17.63
N GLY A 13 -26.30 -8.66 17.38
CA GLY A 13 -25.74 -9.87 17.96
C GLY A 13 -25.70 -9.82 19.48
N LEU A 14 -25.25 -8.71 20.06
CA LEU A 14 -25.28 -8.49 21.53
C LEU A 14 -26.70 -8.49 22.07
N ARG A 15 -27.64 -7.86 21.42
CA ARG A 15 -29.06 -7.89 21.82
C ARG A 15 -29.61 -9.32 21.81
N LEU A 16 -29.33 -10.10 20.78
CA LEU A 16 -29.75 -11.49 20.68
C LEU A 16 -29.13 -12.36 21.78
N LEU A 17 -27.81 -12.22 22.01
CA LEU A 17 -27.09 -12.94 23.07
C LEU A 17 -27.60 -12.61 24.47
N LEU A 18 -27.93 -11.36 24.72
CA LEU A 18 -28.44 -10.92 26.02
C LEU A 18 -29.92 -11.23 26.26
N LYS A 19 -30.69 -11.54 25.20
CA LYS A 19 -32.12 -11.77 25.28
C LYS A 19 -32.52 -12.89 26.27
N TYR A 20 -31.83 -14.01 26.22
CA TYR A 20 -32.13 -15.18 27.08
C TYR A 20 -31.56 -15.04 28.52
N PRO A 21 -30.28 -14.69 28.70
CA PRO A 21 -29.73 -14.48 30.07
C PRO A 21 -30.48 -13.41 30.85
N LEU A 22 -30.79 -12.27 30.26
CA LEU A 22 -31.54 -11.19 30.92
C LEU A 22 -32.97 -11.59 31.23
N ARG A 23 -33.56 -12.52 30.45
CA ARG A 23 -34.86 -13.10 30.78
C ARG A 23 -34.82 -13.94 32.03
N ASN A 24 -33.80 -14.78 32.18
CA ASN A 24 -33.69 -15.71 33.26
C ASN A 24 -33.25 -15.04 34.57
N LEU A 25 -32.47 -13.97 34.50
CA LEU A 25 -31.98 -13.19 35.65
C LEU A 25 -32.99 -12.16 36.17
N GLY A 26 -34.18 -12.02 35.53
CA GLY A 26 -35.20 -11.05 35.96
C GLY A 26 -34.75 -9.58 35.84
N PHE A 27 -33.83 -9.25 34.93
CA PHE A 27 -33.27 -7.90 34.82
C PHE A 27 -34.37 -6.83 34.61
N PRO A 28 -34.51 -5.83 35.52
CA PRO A 28 -35.61 -4.86 35.47
C PRO A 28 -35.68 -4.02 34.21
N GLY A 29 -34.51 -3.71 33.63
CA GLY A 29 -34.38 -2.92 32.39
C GLY A 29 -34.66 -3.68 31.09
N ARG A 30 -34.92 -5.01 31.16
CA ARG A 30 -35.09 -5.83 29.96
C ARG A 30 -36.25 -5.34 29.08
N ALA A 31 -37.39 -5.04 29.67
CA ALA A 31 -38.57 -4.57 28.91
C ALA A 31 -38.27 -3.27 28.15
N LEU A 32 -37.49 -2.37 28.76
CA LEU A 32 -37.04 -1.14 28.10
C LEU A 32 -36.03 -1.44 26.96
N LEU A 33 -35.04 -2.28 27.21
CA LEU A 33 -33.98 -2.60 26.24
C LEU A 33 -34.53 -3.22 24.95
N PHE A 34 -35.59 -4.05 25.08
CA PHE A 34 -36.24 -4.71 23.94
C PHE A 34 -37.56 -4.02 23.49
N SER A 35 -37.88 -2.86 24.02
CA SER A 35 -38.99 -2.03 23.56
C SER A 35 -38.63 -1.28 22.27
N ASN A 36 -39.64 -0.71 21.60
CA ASN A 36 -39.42 0.15 20.44
C ASN A 36 -38.53 1.36 20.79
N MET A 37 -38.70 1.93 22.00
CA MET A 37 -37.85 3.03 22.47
C MET A 37 -36.40 2.56 22.69
N GLY A 38 -36.18 1.42 23.29
CA GLY A 38 -34.83 0.83 23.45
C GLY A 38 -34.17 0.56 22.11
N THR A 39 -34.93 0.07 21.13
CA THR A 39 -34.44 -0.13 19.76
C THR A 39 -34.05 1.20 19.12
N ALA A 40 -34.86 2.24 19.27
CA ALA A 40 -34.56 3.58 18.75
C ALA A 40 -33.31 4.18 19.40
N VAL A 41 -33.13 4.02 20.70
CA VAL A 41 -31.94 4.50 21.43
C VAL A 41 -30.68 3.75 20.94
N VAL A 42 -30.71 2.41 20.83
CA VAL A 42 -29.59 1.64 20.28
C VAL A 42 -29.27 2.08 18.84
N GLY A 43 -30.29 2.26 18.02
CA GLY A 43 -30.10 2.77 16.64
C GLY A 43 -29.46 4.16 16.60
N ALA A 44 -29.89 5.07 17.47
CA ALA A 44 -29.28 6.40 17.59
C ALA A 44 -27.81 6.34 18.04
N VAL A 45 -27.49 5.50 19.03
CA VAL A 45 -26.10 5.28 19.47
C VAL A 45 -25.27 4.70 18.33
N CYS A 46 -25.76 3.70 17.62
CA CYS A 46 -25.07 3.16 16.44
C CYS A 46 -24.82 4.24 15.36
N ALA A 47 -25.83 5.07 15.09
CA ALA A 47 -25.69 6.16 14.11
C ALA A 47 -24.60 7.17 14.52
N VAL A 48 -24.53 7.53 15.80
CA VAL A 48 -23.48 8.42 16.34
C VAL A 48 -22.10 7.76 16.19
N ILE A 49 -21.95 6.49 16.57
CA ILE A 49 -20.68 5.76 16.44
C ILE A 49 -20.25 5.71 14.97
N ILE A 50 -21.14 5.30 14.06
CA ILE A 50 -20.85 5.20 12.64
C ILE A 50 -20.43 6.56 12.08
N SER A 51 -21.18 7.64 12.39
CA SER A 51 -20.87 8.99 11.93
C SER A 51 -19.51 9.46 12.45
N THR A 52 -19.23 9.24 13.74
CA THR A 52 -17.97 9.66 14.37
C THR A 52 -16.78 8.92 13.74
N VAL A 53 -16.86 7.60 13.60
CA VAL A 53 -15.79 6.79 12.99
C VAL A 53 -15.59 7.17 11.52
N SER A 54 -16.68 7.41 10.77
CA SER A 54 -16.59 7.81 9.37
C SER A 54 -15.97 9.20 9.19
N ILE A 55 -16.38 10.18 10.01
CA ILE A 55 -15.79 11.53 9.97
C ILE A 55 -14.32 11.47 10.36
N TYR A 56 -13.97 10.73 11.43
CA TYR A 56 -12.59 10.55 11.85
C TYR A 56 -11.76 9.91 10.73
N GLY A 57 -12.27 8.86 10.08
CA GLY A 57 -11.58 8.19 8.97
C GLY A 57 -11.29 9.14 7.81
N VAL A 58 -12.28 9.95 7.39
CA VAL A 58 -12.10 10.94 6.31
C VAL A 58 -11.06 12.00 6.69
N LEU A 59 -11.09 12.51 7.93
CA LEU A 59 -10.12 13.50 8.38
C LEU A 59 -8.72 12.90 8.52
N SER A 60 -8.63 11.66 9.02
CA SER A 60 -7.35 10.96 9.21
C SER A 60 -6.68 10.58 7.90
N ALA A 61 -7.46 10.17 6.89
CA ALA A 61 -6.93 9.81 5.57
C ALA A 61 -6.23 10.97 4.84
N GLY A 62 -6.56 12.22 5.19
CA GLY A 62 -5.88 13.41 4.66
C GLY A 62 -4.59 13.78 5.37
N ASN A 63 -4.17 13.03 6.39
CA ASN A 63 -3.02 13.36 7.23
C ASN A 63 -1.88 12.36 7.02
N ILE A 64 -0.87 12.76 6.27
CA ILE A 64 0.29 11.91 5.95
C ILE A 64 1.28 11.95 7.11
N HIS A 65 1.60 10.77 7.64
CA HIS A 65 2.56 10.57 8.71
C HIS A 65 3.85 9.95 8.18
N THR A 66 4.98 10.40 8.71
CA THR A 66 6.29 9.81 8.44
C THR A 66 6.68 8.89 9.58
N THR A 67 6.97 7.63 9.28
CA THR A 67 7.54 6.67 10.23
C THR A 67 9.02 6.47 9.90
N LYS A 68 9.89 6.47 10.90
CA LYS A 68 11.34 6.34 10.71
C LYS A 68 11.83 5.00 11.26
N TYR A 69 12.59 4.31 10.44
CA TYR A 69 13.29 3.08 10.79
C TYR A 69 14.80 3.29 10.60
N ASN A 70 15.59 2.69 11.47
CA ASN A 70 17.04 2.65 11.31
C ASN A 70 17.44 1.18 11.06
N ILE A 71 18.04 0.94 9.92
CA ILE A 71 18.48 -0.40 9.50
C ILE A 71 20.00 -0.34 9.37
N SER A 72 20.69 -1.36 9.91
CA SER A 72 22.13 -1.51 9.76
C SER A 72 22.43 -2.63 8.77
N VAL A 73 23.22 -2.33 7.75
CA VAL A 73 23.69 -3.30 6.76
C VAL A 73 25.19 -3.50 6.99
N ASP A 74 25.61 -4.75 7.23
CA ASP A 74 27.02 -5.09 7.50
C ASP A 74 27.81 -5.35 6.21
N LYS A 75 27.75 -4.36 5.31
CA LYS A 75 28.48 -4.36 4.04
C LYS A 75 29.11 -2.99 3.78
N LYS A 76 30.15 -2.95 2.97
CA LYS A 76 30.80 -1.70 2.59
C LYS A 76 30.11 -1.10 1.37
N ALA A 77 29.80 0.18 1.44
CA ALA A 77 29.19 0.97 0.37
C ALA A 77 30.15 2.08 -0.10
N GLY A 78 31.35 1.73 -0.54
CA GLY A 78 32.35 2.71 -0.92
C GLY A 78 32.69 3.68 0.22
N SER A 79 32.51 4.98 -0.01
CA SER A 79 32.67 6.02 1.01
C SER A 79 31.37 6.35 1.76
N MET A 80 30.24 5.79 1.34
CA MET A 80 28.93 6.03 1.92
C MET A 80 28.83 5.38 3.30
N LYS A 81 28.31 6.11 4.28
CA LYS A 81 28.11 5.65 5.66
C LYS A 81 26.65 5.56 6.04
N GLU A 82 25.84 6.38 5.42
CA GLU A 82 24.41 6.49 5.67
C GLU A 82 23.70 6.74 4.34
N LEU A 83 22.53 6.18 4.18
CA LEU A 83 21.64 6.38 3.04
C LEU A 83 20.23 6.67 3.59
N ASN A 84 19.72 7.87 3.32
CA ASN A 84 18.35 8.24 3.68
C ASN A 84 17.40 7.85 2.55
N VAL A 85 16.66 6.75 2.77
CA VAL A 85 15.68 6.23 1.80
C VAL A 85 14.28 6.59 2.25
N VAL A 86 13.50 7.20 1.37
CA VAL A 86 12.06 7.34 1.56
C VAL A 86 11.34 6.30 0.73
N LEU A 87 10.58 5.45 1.41
CA LEU A 87 9.69 4.46 0.81
C LEU A 87 8.26 5.00 0.79
N VAL A 88 7.62 4.94 -0.37
CA VAL A 88 6.17 5.06 -0.54
C VAL A 88 5.66 3.87 -1.31
N ALA A 89 4.41 3.45 -1.08
CA ALA A 89 3.77 2.36 -1.78
C ALA A 89 2.26 2.61 -1.86
N ASP A 90 1.56 1.83 -2.66
CA ASP A 90 0.09 1.76 -2.66
C ASP A 90 -0.56 3.15 -2.83
N LEU A 91 -0.09 3.90 -3.84
CA LEU A 91 -0.60 5.26 -4.10
C LEU A 91 -2.03 5.23 -4.63
N HIS A 92 -2.38 4.21 -5.40
CA HIS A 92 -3.71 4.00 -6.00
C HIS A 92 -4.26 5.27 -6.65
N LEU A 93 -3.45 5.87 -7.55
CA LEU A 93 -3.85 7.04 -8.32
C LEU A 93 -5.07 6.69 -9.19
N GLY A 94 -6.13 7.49 -9.09
CA GLY A 94 -7.36 7.24 -9.79
C GLY A 94 -8.50 8.14 -9.28
N TYR A 95 -9.72 7.63 -9.25
CA TYR A 95 -10.91 8.39 -8.89
C TYR A 95 -10.88 9.05 -7.49
N ASN A 96 -10.18 8.47 -6.53
CA ASN A 96 -10.18 8.93 -5.13
C ASN A 96 -8.90 9.66 -4.73
N ILE A 97 -7.78 9.31 -5.33
CA ILE A 97 -6.45 9.84 -5.02
C ILE A 97 -5.94 10.60 -6.24
N GLY A 98 -5.68 11.88 -6.07
CA GLY A 98 -5.30 12.76 -7.17
C GLY A 98 -4.30 13.84 -6.75
N CYS A 99 -4.29 14.95 -7.50
CA CYS A 99 -3.30 16.03 -7.38
C CYS A 99 -3.11 16.56 -5.95
N LYS A 100 -4.20 16.69 -5.17
CA LYS A 100 -4.11 17.25 -3.81
C LYS A 100 -3.30 16.36 -2.88
N GLN A 101 -3.58 15.05 -2.87
CA GLN A 101 -2.89 14.10 -2.03
C GLN A 101 -1.41 13.96 -2.46
N MET A 102 -1.17 13.92 -3.77
CA MET A 102 0.19 13.82 -4.31
C MET A 102 1.02 15.08 -4.00
N ALA A 103 0.43 16.26 -4.03
CA ALA A 103 1.13 17.49 -3.63
C ALA A 103 1.55 17.44 -2.15
N GLN A 104 0.66 16.98 -1.26
CA GLN A 104 0.98 16.81 0.16
C GLN A 104 2.06 15.74 0.38
N MET A 105 1.99 14.62 -0.35
CA MET A 105 3.00 13.56 -0.27
C MET A 105 4.37 14.06 -0.75
N THR A 106 4.43 14.74 -1.90
CA THR A 106 5.66 15.31 -2.44
C THR A 106 6.31 16.31 -1.45
N GLU A 107 5.50 17.16 -0.80
CA GLU A 107 5.99 18.07 0.23
C GLU A 107 6.58 17.28 1.41
N LYS A 108 5.87 16.25 1.91
CA LYS A 108 6.33 15.41 3.01
C LYS A 108 7.60 14.61 2.70
N ILE A 109 7.72 14.10 1.48
CA ILE A 109 8.95 13.45 1.01
C ILE A 109 10.11 14.45 1.03
N ASN A 110 9.90 15.64 0.47
CA ASN A 110 10.94 16.67 0.38
C ASN A 110 11.39 17.22 1.75
N GLU A 111 10.49 17.23 2.76
CA GLU A 111 10.83 17.54 4.15
C GLU A 111 11.81 16.54 4.78
N GLN A 112 11.89 15.32 4.25
CA GLN A 112 12.83 14.31 4.76
C GLN A 112 14.22 14.40 4.14
N GLU A 113 14.43 15.27 3.13
CA GLU A 113 15.70 15.44 2.41
C GLU A 113 16.31 14.09 1.97
N PRO A 114 15.57 13.24 1.20
CA PRO A 114 16.01 11.90 0.89
C PRO A 114 17.21 11.87 -0.04
N ASP A 115 18.11 10.89 0.17
CA ASP A 115 19.11 10.52 -0.83
C ASP A 115 18.47 9.72 -1.97
N LEU A 116 17.53 8.85 -1.65
CA LEU A 116 16.83 7.97 -2.58
C LEU A 116 15.35 7.95 -2.26
N VAL A 117 14.49 7.95 -3.28
CA VAL A 117 13.07 7.71 -3.12
C VAL A 117 12.68 6.46 -3.90
N VAL A 118 11.92 5.57 -3.28
CA VAL A 118 11.41 4.35 -3.90
C VAL A 118 9.90 4.26 -3.79
N VAL A 119 9.27 3.80 -4.86
CA VAL A 119 7.82 3.58 -4.96
C VAL A 119 7.57 2.09 -5.17
N ALA A 120 7.11 1.41 -4.13
CA ALA A 120 6.96 -0.04 -4.12
C ALA A 120 5.58 -0.51 -4.62
N GLY A 121 5.28 -0.20 -5.88
CA GLY A 121 4.10 -0.69 -6.59
C GLY A 121 2.77 -0.07 -6.19
N ASP A 122 1.72 -0.52 -6.87
CA ASP A 122 0.34 -0.03 -6.79
C ASP A 122 0.26 1.49 -6.92
N ILE A 123 0.92 2.00 -7.96
CA ILE A 123 0.95 3.43 -8.29
C ILE A 123 -0.41 3.84 -8.86
N PHE A 124 -0.99 3.01 -9.71
CA PHE A 124 -2.30 3.21 -10.32
C PHE A 124 -3.36 2.34 -9.65
N ASP A 125 -4.63 2.73 -9.79
CA ASP A 125 -5.77 1.95 -9.32
C ASP A 125 -6.49 1.28 -10.51
N ASN A 126 -5.79 0.41 -11.21
CA ASN A 126 -6.25 -0.43 -12.33
C ASN A 126 -6.64 0.30 -13.62
N GLU A 127 -6.91 1.58 -13.63
CA GLU A 127 -7.35 2.33 -14.82
C GLU A 127 -6.54 3.62 -14.97
N TYR A 128 -5.76 3.74 -16.04
CA TYR A 128 -5.03 4.98 -16.34
C TYR A 128 -5.97 6.15 -16.59
N GLU A 129 -7.09 5.91 -17.27
CA GLU A 129 -8.10 6.91 -17.60
C GLU A 129 -8.86 7.46 -16.38
N ALA A 130 -8.69 6.80 -15.21
CA ALA A 130 -9.26 7.28 -13.95
C ALA A 130 -8.46 8.43 -13.31
N LEU A 131 -7.27 8.73 -13.83
CA LEU A 131 -6.45 9.84 -13.33
C LEU A 131 -7.15 11.18 -13.55
N ASP A 132 -7.22 12.01 -12.50
CA ASP A 132 -7.92 13.29 -12.50
C ASP A 132 -7.28 14.30 -13.49
N ASP A 133 -5.97 14.44 -13.46
CA ASP A 133 -5.19 15.31 -14.36
C ASP A 133 -3.77 14.72 -14.50
N PRO A 134 -3.55 13.80 -15.44
CA PRO A 134 -2.28 13.08 -15.58
C PRO A 134 -1.06 14.00 -15.76
N GLU A 135 -1.20 15.08 -16.52
CA GLU A 135 -0.08 16.02 -16.77
C GLU A 135 0.31 16.76 -15.48
N LYS A 136 -0.69 17.24 -14.74
CA LYS A 136 -0.46 17.92 -13.47
C LYS A 136 0.02 16.96 -12.38
N LEU A 137 -0.49 15.73 -12.33
CA LEU A 137 0.00 14.69 -11.44
C LEU A 137 1.49 14.41 -11.69
N ALA A 138 1.87 14.23 -12.95
CA ALA A 138 3.26 14.01 -13.33
C ALA A 138 4.15 15.21 -12.96
N GLU A 139 3.68 16.45 -13.14
CA GLU A 139 4.39 17.67 -12.73
C GLU A 139 4.61 17.69 -11.20
N ILE A 140 3.58 17.37 -10.42
CA ILE A 140 3.65 17.31 -8.95
C ILE A 140 4.69 16.27 -8.51
N LEU A 141 4.63 15.06 -9.06
CA LEU A 141 5.56 13.98 -8.71
C LEU A 141 6.99 14.29 -9.15
N ARG A 142 7.18 14.98 -10.28
CA ARG A 142 8.49 15.49 -10.71
C ARG A 142 9.09 16.48 -9.71
N GLY A 143 8.27 17.09 -8.87
CA GLY A 143 8.69 17.96 -7.77
C GLY A 143 9.37 17.24 -6.60
N ILE A 144 9.41 15.90 -6.59
CA ILE A 144 10.16 15.11 -5.61
C ILE A 144 11.66 15.34 -5.83
N ARG A 145 12.36 15.68 -4.75
CA ARG A 145 13.79 15.96 -4.75
C ARG A 145 14.53 14.84 -4.03
N SER A 146 15.52 14.26 -4.69
CA SER A 146 16.41 13.24 -4.12
C SER A 146 17.77 13.29 -4.79
N LYS A 147 18.80 12.86 -4.10
CA LYS A 147 20.18 12.87 -4.60
C LYS A 147 20.37 11.86 -5.72
N TYR A 148 19.81 10.66 -5.55
CA TYR A 148 19.99 9.53 -6.47
C TYR A 148 18.78 9.24 -7.36
N GLY A 149 17.74 10.07 -7.27
CA GLY A 149 16.54 9.93 -8.08
C GLY A 149 15.38 9.20 -7.40
N VAL A 150 14.33 8.97 -8.18
CA VAL A 150 13.11 8.29 -7.78
C VAL A 150 12.98 7.02 -8.61
N TYR A 151 12.82 5.88 -7.98
CA TYR A 151 12.69 4.59 -8.62
C TYR A 151 11.40 3.89 -8.21
N ALA A 152 10.85 3.07 -9.10
CA ALA A 152 9.62 2.32 -8.84
C ALA A 152 9.70 0.89 -9.38
N CYS A 153 8.89 0.01 -8.80
CA CYS A 153 8.43 -1.21 -9.45
C CYS A 153 6.91 -1.14 -9.62
N TYR A 154 6.34 -2.03 -10.42
CA TYR A 154 4.89 -2.20 -10.53
C TYR A 154 4.37 -3.21 -9.52
N GLY A 155 3.15 -2.93 -8.98
CA GLY A 155 2.36 -3.83 -8.16
C GLY A 155 1.21 -4.48 -8.94
N ASN A 156 0.34 -5.18 -8.23
CA ASN A 156 -0.73 -5.95 -8.85
C ASN A 156 -1.90 -5.10 -9.36
N HIS A 157 -1.99 -3.82 -8.96
CA HIS A 157 -2.96 -2.85 -9.49
C HIS A 157 -2.40 -1.99 -10.64
N ASP A 158 -1.11 -2.08 -10.96
CA ASP A 158 -0.48 -1.35 -12.08
C ASP A 158 -0.77 -2.03 -13.43
N ILE A 159 -2.03 -2.31 -13.68
CA ILE A 159 -2.57 -2.99 -14.87
C ILE A 159 -3.79 -2.25 -15.39
N GLN A 160 -4.18 -2.55 -16.63
CA GLN A 160 -5.42 -2.02 -17.19
C GLN A 160 -6.57 -3.00 -16.98
N GLU A 161 -7.40 -2.73 -15.99
CA GLU A 161 -8.57 -3.55 -15.67
C GLU A 161 -9.75 -2.68 -15.17
N LYS A 162 -10.90 -2.77 -15.84
CA LYS A 162 -12.10 -2.05 -15.41
C LYS A 162 -12.69 -2.67 -14.15
N ILE A 163 -12.75 -1.86 -13.10
CA ILE A 163 -13.38 -2.23 -11.82
C ILE A 163 -14.70 -1.47 -11.69
N LEU A 164 -15.79 -2.20 -11.50
CA LEU A 164 -17.09 -1.60 -11.20
C LEU A 164 -17.56 -2.07 -9.83
N ALA A 165 -17.75 -1.13 -8.90
CA ALA A 165 -18.20 -1.40 -7.53
C ALA A 165 -17.35 -2.45 -6.77
N GLY A 166 -16.04 -2.52 -7.04
CA GLY A 166 -15.11 -3.45 -6.42
C GLY A 166 -15.11 -4.86 -7.04
N PHE A 167 -15.79 -5.03 -8.19
CA PHE A 167 -15.79 -6.28 -8.94
C PHE A 167 -15.15 -6.06 -10.31
N THR A 168 -14.29 -6.99 -10.71
CA THR A 168 -13.71 -7.01 -12.04
C THR A 168 -14.65 -7.71 -13.02
N PHE A 169 -15.01 -7.01 -14.08
CA PHE A 169 -15.78 -7.56 -15.20
C PHE A 169 -14.82 -7.79 -16.35
N GLY A 170 -13.93 -8.78 -16.20
CA GLY A 170 -12.82 -8.92 -17.10
C GLY A 170 -13.03 -9.89 -18.24
N SER A 171 -12.42 -9.57 -19.38
CA SER A 171 -12.10 -10.51 -20.46
C SER A 171 -11.10 -11.56 -19.96
N LYS A 172 -11.00 -12.68 -20.69
CA LYS A 172 -9.96 -13.71 -20.46
C LYS A 172 -8.56 -13.29 -20.92
N GLU A 173 -8.40 -12.02 -21.30
CA GLU A 173 -7.12 -11.48 -21.75
C GLU A 173 -6.19 -11.24 -20.56
N LYS A 174 -4.90 -11.43 -20.80
CA LYS A 174 -3.86 -11.13 -19.80
C LYS A 174 -3.94 -9.63 -19.47
N LYS A 175 -4.07 -9.34 -18.19
CA LYS A 175 -4.13 -7.95 -17.71
C LYS A 175 -2.72 -7.47 -17.48
N GLU A 176 -2.35 -6.41 -18.17
CA GLU A 176 -1.00 -5.87 -18.17
C GLU A 176 -1.03 -4.35 -18.00
N SER A 177 0.10 -3.76 -17.61
CA SER A 177 0.31 -2.31 -17.65
C SER A 177 0.24 -1.78 -19.08
N THR A 178 -0.15 -0.52 -19.22
CA THR A 178 -0.23 0.12 -20.54
C THR A 178 1.00 0.99 -20.83
N PRO A 179 1.29 1.29 -22.11
CA PRO A 179 2.35 2.24 -22.46
C PRO A 179 2.17 3.62 -21.81
N GLU A 180 0.92 4.07 -21.67
CA GLU A 180 0.57 5.36 -21.06
C GLU A 180 1.00 5.43 -19.59
N MET A 181 0.94 4.32 -18.86
CA MET A 181 1.45 4.23 -17.48
C MET A 181 2.97 4.41 -17.44
N ASP A 182 3.70 3.75 -18.36
CA ASP A 182 5.16 3.89 -18.47
C ASP A 182 5.53 5.35 -18.82
N GLU A 183 4.86 5.96 -19.81
CA GLU A 183 5.06 7.36 -20.21
C GLU A 183 4.75 8.36 -19.08
N PHE A 184 3.74 8.08 -18.28
CA PHE A 184 3.40 8.90 -17.10
C PHE A 184 4.56 8.90 -16.10
N LEU A 185 5.13 7.73 -15.77
CA LEU A 185 6.27 7.64 -14.86
C LEU A 185 7.50 8.37 -15.40
N GLU A 186 7.78 8.23 -16.69
CA GLU A 186 8.85 8.97 -17.35
C GLU A 186 8.64 10.50 -17.24
N LYS A 187 7.43 10.98 -17.54
CA LYS A 187 7.05 12.40 -17.37
C LYS A 187 7.16 12.85 -15.93
N ALA A 188 6.84 12.00 -14.97
CA ALA A 188 6.98 12.26 -13.54
C ALA A 188 8.44 12.23 -13.05
N GLY A 189 9.39 11.82 -13.89
CA GLY A 189 10.80 11.69 -13.51
C GLY A 189 11.06 10.50 -12.61
N ILE A 190 10.23 9.47 -12.70
CA ILE A 190 10.32 8.21 -11.94
C ILE A 190 10.90 7.14 -12.86
N THR A 191 12.00 6.52 -12.45
CA THR A 191 12.62 5.41 -13.18
C THR A 191 11.94 4.10 -12.79
N LEU A 192 11.21 3.50 -13.73
CA LEU A 192 10.59 2.20 -13.52
C LEU A 192 11.62 1.09 -13.75
N LEU A 193 11.86 0.27 -12.73
CA LEU A 193 12.69 -0.92 -12.81
C LEU A 193 11.80 -2.15 -13.02
N ARG A 194 12.11 -2.91 -14.09
CA ARG A 194 11.27 -4.04 -14.53
C ARG A 194 12.09 -5.31 -14.57
N ASP A 195 12.26 -5.93 -13.41
CA ASP A 195 13.09 -7.13 -13.23
C ASP A 195 14.56 -6.90 -13.57
N GLU A 196 15.04 -5.73 -13.24
CA GLU A 196 16.38 -5.21 -13.51
C GLU A 196 16.94 -4.41 -12.34
N TYR A 197 18.24 -4.20 -12.36
CA TYR A 197 18.92 -3.44 -11.32
C TYR A 197 19.71 -2.26 -11.88
N VAL A 198 20.01 -1.34 -10.99
CA VAL A 198 20.98 -0.25 -11.21
C VAL A 198 22.02 -0.28 -10.09
N LEU A 199 23.28 0.00 -10.45
CA LEU A 199 24.35 0.26 -9.47
C LEU A 199 24.40 1.78 -9.27
N ILE A 200 24.17 2.23 -8.04
CA ILE A 200 24.10 3.65 -7.69
C ILE A 200 25.42 4.06 -7.01
N ASP A 201 26.06 5.09 -7.57
CA ASP A 201 27.29 5.72 -7.03
C ASP A 201 28.43 4.70 -6.75
N ASP A 202 28.50 3.62 -7.55
CA ASP A 202 29.42 2.48 -7.34
C ASP A 202 29.39 1.93 -5.89
N SER A 203 28.29 2.14 -5.18
CA SER A 203 28.19 1.92 -3.73
C SER A 203 27.15 0.89 -3.32
N PHE A 204 26.01 0.81 -4.02
CA PHE A 204 24.97 -0.17 -3.73
C PHE A 204 24.12 -0.47 -4.95
N TYR A 205 23.50 -1.64 -4.95
CA TYR A 205 22.53 -2.04 -5.97
C TYR A 205 21.11 -1.74 -5.53
N LEU A 206 20.30 -1.28 -6.47
CA LEU A 206 18.86 -1.17 -6.33
C LEU A 206 18.20 -2.01 -7.42
N TYR A 207 17.40 -2.98 -7.03
CA TYR A 207 16.68 -3.87 -7.93
C TYR A 207 15.18 -3.62 -7.84
N GLY A 208 14.48 -3.54 -8.97
CA GLY A 208 13.02 -3.47 -9.02
C GLY A 208 12.42 -4.82 -9.42
N ARG A 209 11.73 -5.48 -8.48
CA ARG A 209 11.00 -6.72 -8.72
C ARG A 209 9.57 -6.42 -9.15
N PRO A 210 9.11 -6.96 -10.27
CA PRO A 210 7.70 -6.88 -10.64
C PRO A 210 6.84 -7.75 -9.74
N ASP A 211 5.54 -7.46 -9.67
CA ASP A 211 4.57 -8.23 -8.92
C ASP A 211 4.62 -9.74 -9.25
N TYR A 212 4.38 -10.57 -8.26
CA TYR A 212 4.50 -12.03 -8.38
C TYR A 212 3.49 -12.64 -9.34
N GLU A 213 2.22 -12.22 -9.24
CA GLU A 213 1.13 -12.78 -10.05
C GLU A 213 0.94 -12.01 -11.37
N ARG A 214 1.30 -10.73 -11.37
CA ARG A 214 1.07 -9.79 -12.47
C ARG A 214 2.33 -8.99 -12.81
N PRO A 215 3.36 -9.66 -13.33
CA PRO A 215 4.69 -9.04 -13.51
C PRO A 215 4.73 -7.90 -14.53
N GLY A 216 3.60 -7.61 -15.17
CA GLY A 216 3.47 -6.50 -16.11
C GLY A 216 3.75 -6.88 -17.55
N ARG A 217 3.59 -5.89 -18.44
CA ARG A 217 3.67 -6.05 -19.89
C ARG A 217 5.05 -6.54 -20.33
N GLY A 218 5.06 -7.62 -21.11
CA GLY A 218 6.27 -8.20 -21.68
C GLY A 218 7.11 -9.06 -20.72
N ILE A 219 6.62 -9.31 -19.50
CA ILE A 219 7.25 -10.21 -18.55
C ILE A 219 6.29 -11.38 -18.28
N ASP A 220 6.70 -12.59 -18.61
CA ASP A 220 5.87 -13.78 -18.39
C ASP A 220 5.92 -14.25 -16.94
N LYS A 221 7.10 -14.17 -16.34
CA LYS A 221 7.36 -14.54 -14.94
C LYS A 221 8.53 -13.71 -14.44
N ARG A 222 8.43 -13.21 -13.19
CA ARG A 222 9.54 -12.53 -12.53
C ARG A 222 10.69 -13.47 -12.23
N LYS A 223 11.89 -12.94 -12.16
CA LYS A 223 13.09 -13.70 -11.79
C LYS A 223 13.01 -14.21 -10.36
N THR A 224 13.63 -15.36 -10.16
CA THR A 224 13.80 -15.95 -8.82
C THR A 224 14.81 -15.14 -8.00
N PRO A 225 14.82 -15.26 -6.66
CA PRO A 225 15.83 -14.61 -5.82
C PRO A 225 17.27 -14.89 -6.24
N GLN A 226 17.56 -16.07 -6.75
CA GLN A 226 18.89 -16.43 -7.26
C GLN A 226 19.24 -15.69 -8.56
N GLU A 227 18.27 -15.56 -9.45
CA GLU A 227 18.47 -14.89 -10.75
C GLU A 227 18.63 -13.38 -10.61
N ILE A 228 17.98 -12.73 -9.60
CA ILE A 228 18.08 -11.27 -9.43
C ILE A 228 19.47 -10.81 -9.00
N THR A 229 20.23 -11.63 -8.28
CA THR A 229 21.59 -11.29 -7.83
C THR A 229 22.67 -11.75 -8.81
N GLU A 230 22.28 -12.44 -9.89
CA GLU A 230 23.22 -12.89 -10.90
C GLU A 230 23.91 -11.69 -11.58
N GLY A 231 25.22 -11.69 -11.54
CA GLY A 231 26.04 -10.60 -12.09
C GLY A 231 26.26 -9.40 -11.16
N MET A 232 25.67 -9.39 -9.96
CA MET A 232 25.95 -8.38 -8.93
C MET A 232 27.19 -8.77 -8.09
N ASP A 233 27.91 -7.76 -7.65
CA ASP A 233 28.87 -7.92 -6.55
C ASP A 233 28.14 -7.79 -5.21
N VAL A 234 27.64 -8.92 -4.70
CA VAL A 234 26.89 -8.97 -3.43
C VAL A 234 27.72 -8.65 -2.19
N SER A 235 29.00 -8.29 -2.33
CA SER A 235 29.78 -7.67 -1.24
C SER A 235 29.37 -6.22 -0.99
N LEU A 236 28.69 -5.58 -1.96
CA LEU A 236 28.03 -4.29 -1.82
C LEU A 236 26.60 -4.49 -1.30
N PRO A 237 26.00 -3.48 -0.65
CA PRO A 237 24.59 -3.52 -0.27
C PRO A 237 23.68 -3.73 -1.47
N VAL A 238 22.66 -4.59 -1.31
CA VAL A 238 21.63 -4.87 -2.29
C VAL A 238 20.27 -4.54 -1.68
N LEU A 239 19.63 -3.52 -2.24
CA LEU A 239 18.26 -3.10 -1.91
C LEU A 239 17.33 -3.60 -3.01
N VAL A 240 16.20 -4.15 -2.62
CA VAL A 240 15.13 -4.59 -3.53
C VAL A 240 13.90 -3.72 -3.29
N ILE A 241 13.27 -3.27 -4.36
CA ILE A 241 11.91 -2.73 -4.35
C ILE A 241 11.02 -3.87 -4.82
N ASP A 242 10.20 -4.41 -3.96
CA ASP A 242 9.18 -5.40 -4.28
C ASP A 242 7.80 -4.83 -3.91
N HIS A 243 6.74 -5.24 -4.58
CA HIS A 243 5.42 -4.83 -4.14
C HIS A 243 4.93 -5.71 -3.00
N GLU A 244 5.01 -7.02 -3.18
CA GLU A 244 4.56 -8.00 -2.18
C GLU A 244 5.74 -8.51 -1.32
N PRO A 245 5.61 -8.55 0.02
CA PRO A 245 6.65 -9.12 0.90
C PRO A 245 6.67 -10.65 0.80
N ARG A 246 7.21 -11.18 -0.29
CA ARG A 246 7.31 -12.61 -0.60
C ARG A 246 8.75 -13.08 -0.75
N GLU A 247 8.98 -14.37 -0.48
CA GLU A 247 10.29 -15.01 -0.68
C GLU A 247 11.42 -14.32 0.12
N LEU A 248 11.09 -13.76 1.31
CA LEU A 248 12.00 -12.94 2.11
C LEU A 248 13.25 -13.70 2.55
N GLN A 249 13.10 -14.97 2.95
CA GLN A 249 14.24 -15.80 3.34
C GLN A 249 15.11 -16.16 2.13
N GLU A 250 14.48 -16.48 1.01
CA GLU A 250 15.18 -16.79 -0.24
C GLU A 250 15.96 -15.57 -0.75
N LEU A 251 15.39 -14.35 -0.63
CA LEU A 251 16.09 -13.09 -0.94
C LEU A 251 17.31 -12.90 -0.02
N ALA A 252 17.13 -13.06 1.28
CA ALA A 252 18.22 -12.92 2.25
C ALA A 252 19.34 -13.93 1.98
N ASP A 253 19.02 -15.17 1.64
CA ASP A 253 19.96 -16.23 1.34
C ASP A 253 20.82 -15.95 0.08
N THR A 254 20.34 -15.07 -0.81
CA THR A 254 21.08 -14.65 -2.02
C THR A 254 21.91 -13.40 -1.83
N GLY A 255 21.91 -12.80 -0.63
CA GLY A 255 22.68 -11.63 -0.30
C GLY A 255 21.96 -10.29 -0.49
N VAL A 256 20.64 -10.30 -0.63
CA VAL A 256 19.80 -9.11 -0.50
C VAL A 256 19.80 -8.66 0.96
N ASP A 257 19.99 -7.37 1.21
CA ASP A 257 20.09 -6.80 2.55
C ASP A 257 18.80 -6.14 3.03
N VAL A 258 18.07 -5.53 2.11
CA VAL A 258 16.83 -4.80 2.42
C VAL A 258 15.82 -5.07 1.31
N ASP A 259 14.62 -5.47 1.70
CA ASP A 259 13.44 -5.56 0.84
C ASP A 259 12.42 -4.49 1.25
N LEU A 260 12.02 -3.65 0.28
CA LEU A 260 11.17 -2.47 0.47
C LEU A 260 9.82 -2.74 -0.18
N CYS A 261 8.80 -3.05 0.63
CA CYS A 261 7.50 -3.55 0.18
C CYS A 261 6.33 -2.66 0.59
N GLY A 262 5.18 -2.91 -0.05
CA GLY A 262 3.86 -2.38 0.25
C GLY A 262 2.78 -3.48 0.32
N HIS A 263 1.71 -3.34 -0.46
CA HIS A 263 0.66 -4.33 -0.76
C HIS A 263 -0.36 -4.61 0.35
N THR A 264 0.05 -4.83 1.57
CA THR A 264 -0.84 -5.35 2.63
C THR A 264 -1.73 -4.29 3.27
N HIS A 265 -1.36 -3.00 3.15
CA HIS A 265 -2.01 -1.85 3.79
C HIS A 265 -2.21 -2.03 5.32
N ASP A 266 -1.41 -2.88 6.00
CA ASP A 266 -1.63 -3.33 7.38
C ASP A 266 -3.10 -3.75 7.63
N GLY A 267 -3.72 -4.43 6.63
CA GLY A 267 -5.12 -4.85 6.67
C GLY A 267 -6.14 -3.72 6.52
N GLN A 268 -5.69 -2.49 6.17
CA GLN A 268 -6.45 -1.28 5.78
C GLN A 268 -7.47 -0.76 6.81
N VAL A 269 -8.26 -1.62 7.44
CA VAL A 269 -9.28 -1.24 8.43
C VAL A 269 -9.35 -2.24 9.58
N PHE A 270 -9.61 -1.73 10.80
CA PHE A 270 -9.85 -2.60 11.95
C PHE A 270 -11.12 -3.44 11.74
N PRO A 271 -11.13 -4.77 12.02
CA PRO A 271 -10.03 -5.58 12.59
C PRO A 271 -9.09 -6.23 11.54
N GLY A 272 -9.06 -5.74 10.31
CA GLY A 272 -8.22 -6.26 9.23
C GLY A 272 -6.75 -6.33 9.61
N ASN A 273 -6.25 -5.33 10.34
CA ASN A 273 -4.88 -5.29 10.87
C ASN A 273 -4.53 -6.44 11.85
N ILE A 274 -5.54 -7.08 12.43
CA ILE A 274 -5.34 -8.31 13.23
C ILE A 274 -5.34 -9.53 12.32
N VAL A 275 -6.26 -9.55 11.34
CA VAL A 275 -6.47 -10.69 10.45
C VAL A 275 -5.31 -10.87 9.49
N ILE A 276 -4.77 -9.77 8.94
CA ILE A 276 -3.69 -9.81 7.95
C ILE A 276 -2.44 -10.53 8.46
N ARG A 277 -2.14 -10.46 9.75
CA ARG A 277 -1.00 -11.11 10.42
C ARG A 277 -1.07 -12.64 10.42
N PHE A 278 -2.21 -13.22 10.06
CA PHE A 278 -2.33 -14.67 9.89
C PHE A 278 -1.99 -15.11 8.46
N PHE A 279 -1.92 -14.18 7.52
CA PHE A 279 -1.68 -14.45 6.10
C PHE A 279 -0.32 -13.97 5.63
N TRP A 280 0.25 -12.96 6.28
CA TRP A 280 1.54 -12.36 5.94
C TRP A 280 2.47 -12.36 7.14
N GLU A 281 3.72 -12.72 6.90
CA GLU A 281 4.76 -12.76 7.94
C GLU A 281 5.12 -11.33 8.38
N ASN A 282 5.18 -10.42 7.42
CA ASN A 282 5.43 -8.99 7.62
C ASN A 282 4.34 -8.19 6.89
N PRO A 283 3.18 -7.96 7.55
CA PRO A 283 2.06 -7.24 6.95
C PRO A 283 2.30 -5.73 6.91
#